data_ed8d1c17730a353005bc5fa82977b4fb
#
_entry.id   ed8d1c17730a353005bc5fa82977b4fb
#
_cell.length_a   1.000
_cell.length_b   1.000
_cell.length_c   1.000
_cell.angle_alpha   90.00
_cell.angle_beta   90.00
_cell.angle_gamma   90.00
#
_symmetry.space_group_name_H-M   'P 1'
#
loop_
_entity.id
_entity.type
_entity.pdbx_description
1 polymer ?
#
loop_
_entity_poly.entity_id
_entity_poly.type
_entity_poly.pdbx_seq_one_letter_code
_entity_poly.pdbx_strand_id
1 'polypeptide(L)'
;MAKTIGVTLTERISAGLVVDHQLTGAVRNFPEDHYDDGDALVEMHTDALVETICKQILLAADGGKDIAAVGVALPGLVKNGVVEESPNLPQLKGSRIEELLANHLRTQGLDAPVTAMNDADGMAAGLASEHGKLDHMIRVWTLGVGIGYGRYPFAPGVWEGGHTVVSLDDKERFCGCGGRGHMEGIMGHRAMRLRFLDMEPEEVFEAAKTGDPRCLEFKRLWHKALAAASATTIHMAGPGKIFLSGFNARFLDLPMLKDYLQQMVKMSPLLSYSVEIVEDKPEVRVIGASVVAEQAAAK
;
A
#
# COMPACT_ATOMS: atom_id res chain seq x y z
N MET A 1 22.51 -8.65 -15.46
CA MET A 1 21.58 -7.75 -14.77
C MET A 1 20.17 -8.18 -15.15
N ALA A 2 19.37 -8.57 -14.18
CA ALA A 2 18.00 -8.98 -14.43
C ALA A 2 17.17 -7.75 -14.83
N LYS A 3 16.42 -7.88 -15.94
CA LYS A 3 15.43 -6.89 -16.34
C LYS A 3 14.08 -7.37 -15.85
N THR A 4 13.40 -6.58 -15.07
CA THR A 4 12.07 -6.90 -14.54
C THR A 4 11.10 -5.77 -14.85
N ILE A 5 9.81 -6.04 -14.82
CA ILE A 5 8.79 -5.01 -14.95
C ILE A 5 7.99 -4.96 -13.67
N GLY A 6 7.90 -3.78 -13.09
CA GLY A 6 6.99 -3.52 -11.99
C GLY A 6 5.74 -2.81 -12.48
N VAL A 7 4.61 -3.19 -11.90
CA VAL A 7 3.31 -2.56 -12.16
C VAL A 7 2.65 -2.25 -10.83
N THR A 8 2.00 -1.12 -10.73
CA THR A 8 1.11 -0.82 -9.60
C THR A 8 -0.26 -0.37 -10.11
N LEU A 9 -1.29 -0.86 -9.44
CA LEU A 9 -2.67 -0.45 -9.64
C LEU A 9 -3.11 0.33 -8.39
N THR A 10 -3.42 1.60 -8.58
CA THR A 10 -4.06 2.45 -7.58
C THR A 10 -5.28 3.09 -8.23
N GLU A 11 -5.32 4.40 -8.38
CA GLU A 11 -6.28 5.11 -9.25
C GLU A 11 -5.93 4.95 -10.74
N ARG A 12 -4.69 4.55 -11.01
CA ARG A 12 -4.12 4.37 -12.36
C ARG A 12 -3.30 3.08 -12.40
N ILE A 13 -3.08 2.56 -13.60
CA ILE A 13 -2.05 1.55 -13.87
C ILE A 13 -0.75 2.30 -14.15
N SER A 14 0.29 2.03 -13.36
CA SER A 14 1.63 2.56 -13.59
C SER A 14 2.61 1.40 -13.79
N ALA A 15 3.32 1.35 -14.91
CA ALA A 15 4.25 0.29 -15.26
C ALA A 15 5.61 0.85 -15.65
N GLY A 16 6.70 0.17 -15.26
CA GLY A 16 8.06 0.59 -15.57
C GLY A 16 9.04 -0.57 -15.66
N LEU A 17 10.05 -0.40 -16.52
CA LEU A 17 11.18 -1.30 -16.62
C LEU A 17 12.16 -1.00 -15.49
N VAL A 18 12.57 -2.02 -14.77
CA VAL A 18 13.49 -1.94 -13.64
C VAL A 18 14.70 -2.82 -13.92
N VAL A 19 15.88 -2.25 -13.75
CA VAL A 19 17.18 -2.94 -13.88
C VAL A 19 17.98 -2.64 -12.63
N ASP A 20 18.48 -3.67 -11.97
CA ASP A 20 19.23 -3.53 -10.70
C ASP A 20 18.49 -2.66 -9.67
N HIS A 21 17.20 -2.88 -9.53
CA HIS A 21 16.30 -2.17 -8.62
C HIS A 21 16.18 -0.65 -8.90
N GLN A 22 16.50 -0.21 -10.10
CA GLN A 22 16.35 1.18 -10.54
C GLN A 22 15.45 1.26 -11.77
N LEU A 23 14.58 2.24 -11.80
CA LEU A 23 13.76 2.52 -12.97
C LEU A 23 14.64 2.89 -14.17
N THR A 24 14.34 2.31 -15.32
CA THR A 24 14.96 2.64 -16.59
C THR A 24 13.92 3.29 -17.49
N GLY A 25 14.08 4.58 -17.72
CA GLY A 25 13.11 5.38 -18.47
C GLY A 25 11.92 5.85 -17.64
N ALA A 26 10.90 6.37 -18.30
CA ALA A 26 9.70 6.90 -17.67
C ALA A 26 8.71 5.78 -17.32
N VAL A 27 8.00 5.95 -16.22
CA VAL A 27 6.83 5.13 -15.88
C VAL A 27 5.72 5.39 -16.90
N ARG A 28 5.12 4.31 -17.40
CA ARG A 28 3.94 4.36 -18.28
C ARG A 28 2.70 4.39 -17.40
N ASN A 29 1.78 5.27 -17.71
CA ASN A 29 0.55 5.42 -16.94
C ASN A 29 -0.67 5.20 -17.83
N PHE A 30 -1.72 4.61 -17.24
CA PHE A 30 -3.04 4.53 -17.86
C PHE A 30 -4.11 4.82 -16.78
N PRO A 31 -5.03 5.76 -17.02
CA PRO A 31 -5.02 6.75 -18.12
C PRO A 31 -3.76 7.65 -18.10
N GLU A 32 -3.37 8.21 -19.26
CA GLU A 32 -2.20 9.09 -19.37
C GLU A 32 -2.43 10.42 -18.66
N ASP A 33 -3.63 10.99 -18.78
CA ASP A 33 -3.99 12.26 -18.18
C ASP A 33 -4.61 12.12 -16.80
N HIS A 34 -4.19 12.99 -15.88
CA HIS A 34 -4.66 13.04 -14.49
C HIS A 34 -6.10 13.56 -14.33
N TYR A 35 -6.71 14.03 -15.44
CA TYR A 35 -8.03 14.66 -15.42
C TYR A 35 -9.19 13.69 -15.66
N ASP A 36 -8.90 12.44 -15.99
CA ASP A 36 -9.93 11.44 -16.18
C ASP A 36 -10.24 10.72 -14.87
N ASP A 37 -11.51 10.57 -14.65
CA ASP A 37 -12.22 10.01 -13.51
C ASP A 37 -11.41 8.96 -12.75
N GLY A 38 -11.21 9.19 -11.43
CA GLY A 38 -10.61 8.22 -10.50
C GLY A 38 -11.30 6.85 -10.48
N ASP A 39 -12.37 6.71 -11.23
CA ASP A 39 -13.16 5.50 -11.40
C ASP A 39 -12.85 4.72 -12.69
N ALA A 40 -11.97 5.22 -13.56
CA ALA A 40 -11.70 4.61 -14.86
C ALA A 40 -11.33 3.11 -14.79
N LEU A 41 -10.58 2.70 -13.78
CA LEU A 41 -10.24 1.29 -13.57
C LEU A 41 -11.40 0.47 -12.97
N VAL A 42 -12.21 1.10 -12.12
CA VAL A 42 -13.33 0.45 -11.42
C VAL A 42 -14.44 0.06 -12.40
N GLU A 43 -14.67 0.88 -13.43
CA GLU A 43 -15.68 0.64 -14.45
C GLU A 43 -15.27 -0.42 -15.50
N MET A 44 -13.99 -0.80 -15.54
CA MET A 44 -13.51 -1.80 -16.49
C MET A 44 -13.94 -3.22 -16.09
N HIS A 45 -14.41 -4.01 -17.06
CA HIS A 45 -14.53 -5.45 -16.87
C HIS A 45 -13.15 -6.10 -16.66
N THR A 46 -13.11 -7.22 -15.94
CA THR A 46 -11.86 -7.94 -15.61
C THR A 46 -10.97 -8.18 -16.84
N ASP A 47 -11.54 -8.66 -17.93
CA ASP A 47 -10.78 -8.97 -19.16
C ASP A 47 -10.16 -7.70 -19.76
N ALA A 48 -10.91 -6.61 -19.85
CA ALA A 48 -10.42 -5.33 -20.34
C ALA A 48 -9.32 -4.75 -19.44
N LEU A 49 -9.47 -4.89 -18.11
CA LEU A 49 -8.46 -4.47 -17.16
C LEU A 49 -7.17 -5.29 -17.31
N VAL A 50 -7.27 -6.62 -17.43
CA VAL A 50 -6.13 -7.52 -17.68
C VAL A 50 -5.43 -7.16 -19.00
N GLU A 51 -6.18 -6.94 -20.08
CA GLU A 51 -5.64 -6.51 -21.36
C GLU A 51 -4.88 -5.17 -21.24
N THR A 52 -5.47 -4.22 -20.52
CA THR A 52 -4.86 -2.90 -20.30
C THR A 52 -3.58 -3.00 -19.48
N ILE A 53 -3.56 -3.81 -18.41
CA ILE A 53 -2.35 -4.07 -17.64
C ILE A 53 -1.27 -4.67 -18.53
N CYS A 54 -1.60 -5.70 -19.33
CA CYS A 54 -0.65 -6.32 -20.24
C CYS A 54 -0.12 -5.33 -21.29
N LYS A 55 -0.97 -4.46 -21.82
CA LYS A 55 -0.54 -3.40 -22.73
C LYS A 55 0.49 -2.46 -22.08
N GLN A 56 0.27 -2.04 -20.83
CA GLN A 56 1.24 -1.19 -20.12
C GLN A 56 2.56 -1.94 -19.86
N ILE A 57 2.51 -3.23 -19.53
CA ILE A 57 3.69 -4.09 -19.38
C ILE A 57 4.49 -4.14 -20.68
N LEU A 58 3.83 -4.39 -21.82
CA LEU A 58 4.49 -4.46 -23.11
C LEU A 58 5.09 -3.12 -23.56
N LEU A 59 4.41 -2.02 -23.26
CA LEU A 59 4.93 -0.68 -23.49
C LEU A 59 6.16 -0.38 -22.61
N ALA A 60 6.16 -0.82 -21.36
CA ALA A 60 7.30 -0.68 -20.45
C ALA A 60 8.48 -1.57 -20.88
N ALA A 61 8.22 -2.75 -21.47
CA ALA A 61 9.25 -3.63 -22.02
C ALA A 61 9.97 -3.06 -23.24
N ASP A 62 9.37 -2.07 -23.91
CA ASP A 62 9.93 -1.37 -25.10
C ASP A 62 10.50 -2.35 -26.17
N GLY A 63 9.74 -3.42 -26.47
CA GLY A 63 10.14 -4.48 -27.39
C GLY A 63 11.19 -5.45 -26.86
N GLY A 64 11.68 -5.27 -25.62
CA GLY A 64 12.60 -6.20 -24.96
C GLY A 64 11.88 -7.52 -24.60
N LYS A 65 12.48 -8.65 -25.01
CA LYS A 65 11.92 -9.99 -24.72
C LYS A 65 12.61 -10.65 -23.52
N ASP A 66 13.76 -10.14 -23.09
CA ASP A 66 14.56 -10.68 -22.00
C ASP A 66 14.10 -10.12 -20.64
N ILE A 67 12.82 -10.30 -20.33
CA ILE A 67 12.24 -9.91 -19.03
C ILE A 67 12.27 -11.13 -18.12
N ALA A 68 12.97 -11.02 -17.01
CA ALA A 68 13.14 -12.10 -16.04
C ALA A 68 11.89 -12.37 -15.20
N ALA A 69 11.13 -11.32 -14.86
CA ALA A 69 9.91 -11.44 -14.10
C ALA A 69 9.04 -10.16 -14.23
N VAL A 70 7.75 -10.29 -13.94
CA VAL A 70 6.79 -9.19 -13.86
C VAL A 70 6.14 -9.18 -12.47
N GLY A 71 6.23 -8.05 -11.75
CA GLY A 71 5.56 -7.85 -10.48
C GLY A 71 4.35 -6.95 -10.63
N VAL A 72 3.23 -7.32 -10.01
CA VAL A 72 1.99 -6.54 -10.05
C VAL A 72 1.48 -6.28 -8.63
N ALA A 73 1.59 -5.03 -8.20
CA ALA A 73 1.08 -4.56 -6.93
C ALA A 73 -0.33 -3.99 -7.12
N LEU A 74 -1.32 -4.55 -6.45
CA LEU A 74 -2.73 -4.17 -6.60
C LEU A 74 -3.43 -4.00 -5.24
N PRO A 75 -4.47 -3.16 -5.16
CA PRO A 75 -5.22 -2.99 -3.91
C PRO A 75 -6.03 -4.25 -3.61
N GLY A 76 -5.90 -4.78 -2.42
CA GLY A 76 -6.65 -5.93 -1.93
C GLY A 76 -5.79 -7.11 -1.46
N LEU A 77 -6.47 -8.20 -1.17
CA LEU A 77 -5.87 -9.44 -0.67
C LEU A 77 -5.50 -10.36 -1.83
N VAL A 78 -4.22 -10.62 -1.99
CA VAL A 78 -3.70 -11.59 -2.96
C VAL A 78 -3.14 -12.81 -2.23
N LYS A 79 -3.61 -14.00 -2.60
CA LYS A 79 -3.13 -15.26 -2.05
C LYS A 79 -2.95 -16.29 -3.15
N ASN A 80 -1.74 -16.82 -3.28
CA ASN A 80 -1.41 -17.83 -4.30
C ASN A 80 -1.83 -17.42 -5.72
N GLY A 81 -1.58 -16.18 -6.09
CA GLY A 81 -1.93 -15.63 -7.41
C GLY A 81 -3.41 -15.33 -7.64
N VAL A 82 -4.25 -15.50 -6.61
CA VAL A 82 -5.69 -15.22 -6.64
C VAL A 82 -5.99 -13.96 -5.86
N VAL A 83 -6.81 -13.08 -6.42
CA VAL A 83 -7.36 -11.91 -5.73
C VAL A 83 -8.57 -12.37 -4.89
N GLU A 84 -8.35 -12.56 -3.59
CA GLU A 84 -9.40 -13.03 -2.68
C GLU A 84 -10.44 -11.92 -2.39
N GLU A 85 -9.97 -10.70 -2.19
CA GLU A 85 -10.77 -9.49 -1.98
C GLU A 85 -10.07 -8.28 -2.57
N SER A 86 -10.84 -7.38 -3.19
CA SER A 86 -10.34 -6.09 -3.66
C SER A 86 -11.46 -5.05 -3.59
N PRO A 87 -11.60 -4.31 -2.49
CA PRO A 87 -12.66 -3.31 -2.34
C PRO A 87 -12.59 -2.18 -3.38
N ASN A 88 -11.39 -1.82 -3.82
CA ASN A 88 -11.16 -0.75 -4.79
C ASN A 88 -11.28 -1.22 -6.25
N LEU A 89 -11.11 -2.52 -6.50
CA LEU A 89 -11.25 -3.14 -7.82
C LEU A 89 -12.09 -4.42 -7.69
N PRO A 90 -13.39 -4.31 -7.36
CA PRO A 90 -14.22 -5.44 -7.00
C PRO A 90 -14.38 -6.48 -8.13
N GLN A 91 -14.22 -6.06 -9.37
CA GLN A 91 -14.25 -6.95 -10.54
C GLN A 91 -13.10 -7.97 -10.58
N LEU A 92 -11.99 -7.71 -9.84
CA LEU A 92 -10.88 -8.66 -9.75
C LEU A 92 -11.09 -9.76 -8.73
N LYS A 93 -12.10 -9.65 -7.85
CA LYS A 93 -12.36 -10.67 -6.83
C LYS A 93 -12.55 -12.06 -7.43
N GLY A 94 -11.82 -13.03 -6.91
CA GLY A 94 -11.80 -14.41 -7.36
C GLY A 94 -10.96 -14.68 -8.62
N SER A 95 -10.39 -13.65 -9.25
CA SER A 95 -9.55 -13.83 -10.44
C SER A 95 -8.19 -14.44 -10.09
N ARG A 96 -7.74 -15.37 -10.93
CA ARG A 96 -6.37 -15.93 -10.91
C ARG A 96 -5.45 -14.98 -11.67
N ILE A 97 -5.20 -13.81 -11.08
CA ILE A 97 -4.60 -12.66 -11.78
C ILE A 97 -3.21 -12.98 -12.35
N GLU A 98 -2.36 -13.72 -11.65
CA GLU A 98 -1.04 -14.11 -12.13
C GLU A 98 -1.14 -14.96 -13.40
N GLU A 99 -2.04 -15.95 -13.39
CA GLU A 99 -2.25 -16.86 -14.52
C GLU A 99 -2.86 -16.11 -15.73
N LEU A 100 -3.85 -15.26 -15.51
CA LEU A 100 -4.48 -14.45 -16.55
C LEU A 100 -3.47 -13.56 -17.26
N LEU A 101 -2.66 -12.83 -16.47
CA LEU A 101 -1.63 -11.94 -17.02
C LEU A 101 -0.53 -12.72 -17.73
N ALA A 102 -0.01 -13.81 -17.14
CA ALA A 102 1.04 -14.62 -17.75
C ALA A 102 0.58 -15.23 -19.08
N ASN A 103 -0.66 -15.74 -19.15
CA ASN A 103 -1.22 -16.31 -20.38
C ASN A 103 -1.37 -15.23 -21.46
N HIS A 104 -1.90 -14.07 -21.11
CA HIS A 104 -2.08 -12.98 -22.07
C HIS A 104 -0.71 -12.46 -22.60
N LEU A 105 0.26 -12.24 -21.72
CA LEU A 105 1.61 -11.81 -22.11
C LEU A 105 2.30 -12.82 -23.02
N ARG A 106 2.15 -14.12 -22.76
CA ARG A 106 2.71 -15.18 -23.61
C ARG A 106 2.15 -15.13 -25.02
N THR A 107 0.85 -14.87 -25.19
CA THR A 107 0.25 -14.72 -26.54
C THR A 107 0.82 -13.53 -27.30
N GLN A 108 1.35 -12.53 -26.61
CA GLN A 108 1.99 -11.35 -27.16
C GLN A 108 3.53 -11.49 -27.30
N GLY A 109 4.06 -12.70 -27.02
CA GLY A 109 5.48 -13.01 -27.17
C GLY A 109 6.38 -12.63 -26.00
N LEU A 110 5.80 -12.31 -24.83
CA LEU A 110 6.51 -12.10 -23.58
C LEU A 110 6.22 -13.28 -22.63
N ASP A 111 7.19 -14.19 -22.47
CA ASP A 111 7.08 -15.32 -21.56
C ASP A 111 7.92 -15.05 -20.30
N ALA A 112 7.30 -14.48 -19.29
CA ALA A 112 7.90 -14.16 -18.01
C ALA A 112 6.97 -14.56 -16.85
N PRO A 113 7.50 -15.06 -15.73
CA PRO A 113 6.69 -15.31 -14.54
C PRO A 113 6.09 -14.02 -14.00
N VAL A 114 4.81 -14.08 -13.59
CA VAL A 114 4.09 -12.97 -12.99
C VAL A 114 3.89 -13.26 -11.50
N THR A 115 4.15 -12.27 -10.67
CA THR A 115 3.91 -12.31 -9.22
C THR A 115 3.02 -11.14 -8.83
N ALA A 116 1.89 -11.45 -8.23
CA ALA A 116 0.95 -10.45 -7.72
C ALA A 116 1.07 -10.30 -6.19
N MET A 117 0.92 -9.07 -5.71
CA MET A 117 0.99 -8.74 -4.29
C MET A 117 0.08 -7.58 -3.94
N ASN A 118 -0.13 -7.36 -2.64
CA ASN A 118 -0.80 -6.15 -2.16
C ASN A 118 0.06 -4.91 -2.49
N ASP A 119 -0.59 -3.79 -2.80
CA ASP A 119 0.06 -2.52 -3.17
C ASP A 119 0.93 -1.93 -2.05
N ALA A 120 0.55 -2.11 -0.79
CA ALA A 120 1.35 -1.67 0.34
C ALA A 120 2.62 -2.53 0.54
N ASP A 121 2.57 -3.83 0.22
CA ASP A 121 3.76 -4.70 0.20
C ASP A 121 4.73 -4.28 -0.92
N GLY A 122 4.20 -3.96 -2.11
CA GLY A 122 4.97 -3.37 -3.19
C GLY A 122 5.66 -2.08 -2.74
N MET A 123 4.94 -1.19 -2.07
CA MET A 123 5.51 0.04 -1.52
C MET A 123 6.61 -0.24 -0.48
N ALA A 124 6.40 -1.20 0.43
CA ALA A 124 7.41 -1.55 1.44
C ALA A 124 8.72 -2.07 0.80
N ALA A 125 8.61 -2.91 -0.22
CA ALA A 125 9.76 -3.41 -0.97
C ALA A 125 10.49 -2.29 -1.75
N GLY A 126 9.75 -1.36 -2.35
CA GLY A 126 10.32 -0.20 -3.04
C GLY A 126 11.08 0.72 -2.09
N LEU A 127 10.51 1.04 -0.94
CA LEU A 127 11.18 1.82 0.10
C LEU A 127 12.43 1.11 0.65
N ALA A 128 12.39 -0.23 0.79
CA ALA A 128 13.56 -1.00 1.19
C ALA A 128 14.69 -0.88 0.15
N SER A 129 14.34 -0.93 -1.13
CA SER A 129 15.29 -0.75 -2.24
C SER A 129 15.86 0.68 -2.27
N GLU A 130 15.01 1.70 -2.26
CA GLU A 130 15.41 3.11 -2.32
C GLU A 130 16.37 3.50 -1.18
N HIS A 131 16.15 2.95 0.00
CA HIS A 131 16.99 3.20 1.17
C HIS A 131 18.20 2.25 1.29
N GLY A 132 18.44 1.38 0.32
CA GLY A 132 19.53 0.38 0.36
C GLY A 132 19.43 -0.57 1.56
N LYS A 133 18.20 -0.95 1.93
CA LYS A 133 17.89 -1.73 3.15
C LYS A 133 17.13 -3.02 2.84
N LEU A 134 17.47 -3.69 1.76
CA LEU A 134 16.85 -4.95 1.37
C LEU A 134 17.12 -6.12 2.35
N ASP A 135 17.95 -5.92 3.36
CA ASP A 135 18.26 -6.86 4.45
C ASP A 135 17.59 -6.48 5.79
N HIS A 136 16.79 -5.39 5.80
CA HIS A 136 16.19 -4.87 7.01
C HIS A 136 14.65 -5.01 7.02
N MET A 137 14.07 -5.02 8.22
CA MET A 137 12.62 -4.96 8.39
C MET A 137 12.12 -3.55 8.09
N ILE A 138 11.34 -3.43 7.03
CA ILE A 138 10.61 -2.21 6.65
C ILE A 138 9.12 -2.47 6.81
N ARG A 139 8.40 -1.49 7.29
CA ARG A 139 6.94 -1.46 7.36
C ARG A 139 6.43 -0.17 6.76
N VAL A 140 5.30 -0.21 6.11
CA VAL A 140 4.62 0.99 5.63
C VAL A 140 3.16 0.96 6.05
N TRP A 141 2.69 2.10 6.51
CA TRP A 141 1.27 2.41 6.66
C TRP A 141 0.87 3.35 5.54
N THR A 142 -0.07 2.94 4.70
CA THR A 142 -0.67 3.81 3.68
C THR A 142 -1.96 4.38 4.22
N LEU A 143 -1.94 5.69 4.52
CA LEU A 143 -3.01 6.43 5.17
C LEU A 143 -3.89 7.10 4.09
N GLY A 144 -4.97 6.46 3.72
CA GLY A 144 -5.83 6.87 2.60
C GLY A 144 -7.32 6.78 2.92
N VAL A 145 -8.12 6.40 1.91
CA VAL A 145 -9.56 6.10 2.06
C VAL A 145 -9.76 5.02 3.11
N GLY A 146 -9.02 3.90 2.96
CA GLY A 146 -8.76 2.92 3.99
C GLY A 146 -7.34 3.06 4.56
N ILE A 147 -6.91 2.05 5.31
CA ILE A 147 -5.56 1.97 5.89
C ILE A 147 -4.90 0.69 5.43
N GLY A 148 -3.89 0.83 4.55
CA GLY A 148 -3.07 -0.30 4.11
C GLY A 148 -1.86 -0.51 5.03
N TYR A 149 -1.38 -1.76 5.04
CA TYR A 149 -0.17 -2.15 5.75
C TYR A 149 0.68 -3.05 4.86
N GLY A 150 1.89 -2.63 4.59
CA GLY A 150 2.88 -3.41 3.87
C GLY A 150 4.12 -3.67 4.71
N ARG A 151 4.82 -4.76 4.38
CA ARG A 151 6.08 -5.11 5.03
C ARG A 151 7.10 -5.67 4.06
N TYR A 152 8.35 -5.45 4.40
CA TYR A 152 9.49 -6.06 3.74
C TYR A 152 10.47 -6.60 4.81
N PRO A 153 11.06 -7.80 4.70
CA PRO A 153 10.98 -8.72 3.55
C PRO A 153 9.54 -9.20 3.26
N PHE A 154 9.24 -9.34 1.96
CA PHE A 154 7.95 -9.87 1.54
C PHE A 154 7.79 -11.32 2.02
N ALA A 155 6.65 -11.62 2.62
CA ALA A 155 6.27 -12.98 2.97
C ALA A 155 4.85 -13.23 2.45
N PRO A 156 4.63 -14.34 1.72
CA PRO A 156 3.29 -14.70 1.28
C PRO A 156 2.33 -14.83 2.47
N GLY A 157 1.15 -14.29 2.33
CA GLY A 157 0.13 -14.33 3.39
C GLY A 157 -0.88 -13.20 3.24
N VAL A 158 -1.82 -13.17 4.17
CA VAL A 158 -2.82 -12.12 4.27
C VAL A 158 -2.51 -11.26 5.48
N TRP A 159 -2.25 -9.98 5.26
CA TRP A 159 -1.85 -9.02 6.30
C TRP A 159 -2.76 -7.79 6.21
N GLU A 160 -3.75 -7.74 7.07
CA GLU A 160 -4.72 -6.65 7.14
C GLU A 160 -4.46 -5.78 8.36
N GLY A 161 -3.33 -5.04 8.35
CA GLY A 161 -2.93 -4.18 9.46
C GLY A 161 -3.93 -3.08 9.78
N GLY A 162 -4.63 -2.53 8.78
CA GLY A 162 -5.69 -1.54 8.98
C GLY A 162 -6.87 -2.05 9.83
N HIS A 163 -7.05 -3.37 9.87
CA HIS A 163 -8.07 -4.02 10.70
C HIS A 163 -7.57 -4.44 12.08
N THR A 164 -6.36 -4.04 12.49
CA THR A 164 -5.89 -4.24 13.86
C THR A 164 -6.81 -3.52 14.83
N VAL A 165 -7.26 -4.24 15.87
CA VAL A 165 -8.09 -3.67 16.95
C VAL A 165 -7.23 -2.78 17.83
N VAL A 166 -7.50 -1.49 17.82
CA VAL A 166 -6.77 -0.44 18.58
C VAL A 166 -7.66 0.24 19.63
N SER A 167 -8.94 -0.06 19.63
CA SER A 167 -9.91 0.42 20.62
C SER A 167 -10.85 -0.70 21.05
N LEU A 168 -11.16 -0.74 22.33
CA LEU A 168 -12.16 -1.64 22.92
C LEU A 168 -13.50 -0.93 23.17
N ASP A 169 -13.65 0.33 22.74
CA ASP A 169 -14.91 1.07 22.84
C ASP A 169 -15.89 0.52 21.79
N ASP A 170 -17.02 0.04 22.26
CA ASP A 170 -18.12 -0.47 21.41
C ASP A 170 -18.69 0.56 20.44
N LYS A 171 -18.43 1.84 20.64
CA LYS A 171 -18.84 2.93 19.74
C LYS A 171 -17.97 3.03 18.50
N GLU A 172 -16.78 2.42 18.49
CA GLU A 172 -15.86 2.41 17.37
C GLU A 172 -16.31 1.41 16.29
N ARG A 173 -17.27 1.81 15.43
CA ARG A 173 -17.96 0.97 14.44
C ARG A 173 -17.88 1.52 13.01
N PHE A 174 -16.91 2.37 12.71
CA PHE A 174 -16.84 3.08 11.43
C PHE A 174 -16.00 2.37 10.36
N CYS A 175 -15.43 1.18 10.67
CA CYS A 175 -14.70 0.41 9.67
C CYS A 175 -15.64 -0.19 8.62
N GLY A 176 -15.26 -0.10 7.35
CA GLY A 176 -16.07 -0.59 6.23
C GLY A 176 -16.34 -2.11 6.25
N CYS A 177 -15.49 -2.90 6.92
CA CYS A 177 -15.69 -4.34 7.08
C CYS A 177 -16.74 -4.73 8.13
N GLY A 178 -17.26 -3.74 8.90
CA GLY A 178 -18.20 -3.97 10.01
C GLY A 178 -17.56 -4.38 11.35
N GLY A 179 -16.24 -4.59 11.38
CA GLY A 179 -15.49 -4.88 12.61
C GLY A 179 -15.41 -3.67 13.53
N ARG A 180 -15.28 -3.92 14.85
CA ARG A 180 -15.25 -2.89 15.88
C ARG A 180 -13.83 -2.58 16.31
N GLY A 181 -13.57 -1.33 16.65
CA GLY A 181 -12.29 -0.89 17.21
C GLY A 181 -11.11 -0.98 16.24
N HIS A 182 -11.36 -1.21 14.94
CA HIS A 182 -10.33 -1.27 13.93
C HIS A 182 -9.67 0.08 13.71
N MET A 183 -8.35 0.06 13.50
CA MET A 183 -7.57 1.26 13.17
C MET A 183 -8.19 2.04 12.01
N GLU A 184 -8.57 1.37 10.93
CA GLU A 184 -9.20 1.98 9.77
C GLU A 184 -10.51 2.70 10.11
N GLY A 185 -11.32 2.16 11.05
CA GLY A 185 -12.54 2.81 11.53
C GLY A 185 -12.30 4.12 12.30
N ILE A 186 -11.04 4.39 12.69
CA ILE A 186 -10.64 5.64 13.33
C ILE A 186 -9.93 6.55 12.33
N MET A 187 -9.03 5.98 11.50
CA MET A 187 -8.06 6.74 10.73
C MET A 187 -8.38 6.87 9.24
N GLY A 188 -9.16 5.95 8.68
CA GLY A 188 -9.52 5.99 7.26
C GLY A 188 -10.33 7.24 6.92
N HIS A 189 -10.08 7.84 5.75
CA HIS A 189 -10.76 9.07 5.33
C HIS A 189 -12.29 8.89 5.31
N ARG A 190 -12.75 7.76 4.79
CA ARG A 190 -14.18 7.41 4.80
C ARG A 190 -14.74 7.35 6.22
N ALA A 191 -14.02 6.74 7.15
CA ALA A 191 -14.46 6.60 8.55
C ALA A 191 -14.51 7.95 9.25
N MET A 192 -13.57 8.86 8.97
CA MET A 192 -13.57 10.24 9.47
C MET A 192 -14.82 11.01 9.01
N ARG A 193 -15.17 10.92 7.73
CA ARG A 193 -16.41 11.56 7.19
C ARG A 193 -17.68 10.99 7.82
N LEU A 194 -17.71 9.70 8.13
CA LEU A 194 -18.85 9.08 8.83
C LEU A 194 -18.95 9.52 10.29
N ARG A 195 -17.83 9.86 10.92
CA ARG A 195 -17.75 10.33 12.32
C ARG A 195 -18.10 11.82 12.45
N PHE A 196 -17.70 12.63 11.49
CA PHE A 196 -17.91 14.08 11.44
C PHE A 196 -18.81 14.41 10.25
N LEU A 197 -20.11 14.28 10.45
CA LEU A 197 -21.10 14.55 9.40
C LEU A 197 -21.24 16.04 9.06
N ASP A 198 -20.70 16.90 9.89
CA ASP A 198 -20.75 18.36 9.83
C ASP A 198 -19.41 19.01 9.39
N MET A 199 -18.36 18.22 9.20
CA MET A 199 -17.03 18.72 8.85
C MET A 199 -16.30 17.71 7.96
N GLU A 200 -15.55 18.20 6.99
CA GLU A 200 -14.58 17.36 6.26
C GLU A 200 -13.34 17.07 7.14
N PRO A 201 -12.61 15.97 6.87
CA PRO A 201 -11.43 15.62 7.67
C PRO A 201 -10.40 16.73 7.81
N GLU A 202 -10.19 17.52 6.75
CA GLU A 202 -9.31 18.69 6.74
C GLU A 202 -9.73 19.74 7.76
N GLU A 203 -11.01 20.03 7.80
CA GLU A 203 -11.60 21.01 8.73
C GLU A 203 -11.47 20.53 10.18
N VAL A 204 -11.64 19.22 10.42
CA VAL A 204 -11.45 18.64 11.77
C VAL A 204 -10.01 18.85 12.26
N PHE A 205 -9.00 18.59 11.41
CA PHE A 205 -7.62 18.78 11.82
C PHE A 205 -7.21 20.25 11.94
N GLU A 206 -7.78 21.15 11.13
CA GLU A 206 -7.59 22.59 11.29
C GLU A 206 -8.25 23.12 12.57
N ALA A 207 -9.49 22.73 12.85
CA ALA A 207 -10.18 23.09 14.09
C ALA A 207 -9.44 22.57 15.34
N ALA A 208 -8.81 21.39 15.25
CA ALA A 208 -7.97 20.89 16.32
C ALA A 208 -6.73 21.78 16.58
N LYS A 209 -6.16 22.41 15.54
CA LYS A 209 -5.02 23.36 15.72
C LYS A 209 -5.45 24.65 16.42
N THR A 210 -6.69 25.08 16.19
CA THR A 210 -7.24 26.29 16.85
C THR A 210 -7.84 26.01 18.23
N GLY A 211 -7.81 24.74 18.68
CA GLY A 211 -8.16 24.35 20.05
C GLY A 211 -9.61 23.90 20.23
N ASP A 212 -10.35 23.58 19.15
CA ASP A 212 -11.68 22.96 19.28
C ASP A 212 -11.55 21.66 20.09
N PRO A 213 -12.29 21.51 21.21
CA PRO A 213 -12.10 20.38 22.13
C PRO A 213 -12.44 19.02 21.49
N ARG A 214 -13.51 18.94 20.69
CA ARG A 214 -13.97 17.72 20.01
C ARG A 214 -12.95 17.27 18.97
N CYS A 215 -12.48 18.20 18.16
CA CYS A 215 -11.50 17.95 17.12
C CYS A 215 -10.12 17.61 17.70
N LEU A 216 -9.72 18.28 18.78
CA LEU A 216 -8.46 17.98 19.47
C LEU A 216 -8.46 16.59 20.13
N GLU A 217 -9.58 16.19 20.72
CA GLU A 217 -9.74 14.83 21.27
C GLU A 217 -9.65 13.78 20.16
N PHE A 218 -10.29 14.02 19.03
CA PHE A 218 -10.20 13.13 17.87
C PHE A 218 -8.78 13.08 17.30
N LYS A 219 -8.10 14.20 17.14
CA LYS A 219 -6.69 14.23 16.70
C LYS A 219 -5.82 13.34 17.61
N ARG A 220 -6.04 13.38 18.92
CA ARG A 220 -5.32 12.53 19.89
C ARG A 220 -5.68 11.05 19.70
N LEU A 221 -6.95 10.71 19.53
CA LEU A 221 -7.41 9.34 19.28
C LEU A 221 -6.79 8.80 17.99
N TRP A 222 -6.79 9.58 16.92
CA TRP A 222 -6.22 9.24 15.62
C TRP A 222 -4.73 8.87 15.72
N HIS A 223 -3.94 9.69 16.40
CA HIS A 223 -2.50 9.41 16.60
C HIS A 223 -2.26 8.24 17.56
N LYS A 224 -3.08 8.07 18.60
CA LYS A 224 -3.01 6.91 19.48
C LYS A 224 -3.30 5.60 18.76
N ALA A 225 -4.26 5.60 17.83
CA ALA A 225 -4.60 4.44 17.02
C ALA A 225 -3.39 3.99 16.17
N LEU A 226 -2.74 4.93 15.48
CA LEU A 226 -1.53 4.66 14.71
C LEU A 226 -0.38 4.16 15.59
N ALA A 227 -0.19 4.79 16.74
CA ALA A 227 0.85 4.37 17.70
C ALA A 227 0.58 2.96 18.22
N ALA A 228 -0.66 2.62 18.57
CA ALA A 228 -1.03 1.31 19.08
C ALA A 228 -0.82 0.20 18.03
N ALA A 229 -1.28 0.41 16.79
CA ALA A 229 -1.04 -0.53 15.70
C ALA A 229 0.46 -0.67 15.41
N SER A 230 1.21 0.43 15.33
CA SER A 230 2.66 0.40 15.10
C SER A 230 3.40 -0.31 16.24
N ALA A 231 3.06 -0.03 17.50
CA ALA A 231 3.62 -0.71 18.66
C ALA A 231 3.35 -2.21 18.63
N THR A 232 2.14 -2.62 18.24
CA THR A 232 1.78 -4.03 18.06
C THR A 232 2.71 -4.69 17.05
N THR A 233 2.96 -4.07 15.90
CA THR A 233 3.88 -4.63 14.88
C THR A 233 5.32 -4.70 15.38
N ILE A 234 5.77 -3.72 16.19
CA ILE A 234 7.10 -3.74 16.82
C ILE A 234 7.21 -4.90 17.82
N HIS A 235 6.20 -5.11 18.66
CA HIS A 235 6.22 -6.18 19.65
C HIS A 235 6.15 -7.58 19.03
N MET A 236 5.42 -7.73 17.91
CA MET A 236 5.24 -9.03 17.25
C MET A 236 6.40 -9.42 16.32
N ALA A 237 7.01 -8.44 15.65
CA ALA A 237 7.98 -8.70 14.59
C ALA A 237 9.34 -7.98 14.80
N GLY A 238 9.56 -7.40 15.99
CA GLY A 238 10.78 -6.69 16.34
C GLY A 238 10.81 -5.23 15.85
N PRO A 239 11.87 -4.48 16.20
CA PRO A 239 12.06 -3.11 15.73
C PRO A 239 12.38 -3.07 14.24
N GLY A 240 12.35 -1.89 13.67
CA GLY A 240 12.65 -1.65 12.26
C GLY A 240 12.22 -0.26 11.84
N LYS A 241 12.29 0.04 10.55
CA LYS A 241 11.86 1.32 10.03
C LYS A 241 10.39 1.26 9.64
N ILE A 242 9.62 2.25 10.07
CA ILE A 242 8.21 2.43 9.78
C ILE A 242 8.07 3.67 8.92
N PHE A 243 7.54 3.50 7.74
CA PHE A 243 7.19 4.59 6.85
C PHE A 243 5.69 4.88 6.92
N LEU A 244 5.33 6.15 6.84
CA LEU A 244 3.97 6.66 6.83
C LEU A 244 3.76 7.39 5.52
N SER A 245 2.78 6.99 4.73
CA SER A 245 2.52 7.52 3.41
C SER A 245 1.01 7.65 3.14
N GLY A 246 0.65 8.15 1.97
CA GLY A 246 -0.73 8.38 1.54
C GLY A 246 -1.24 9.77 1.88
N PHE A 247 -2.37 10.15 1.30
CA PHE A 247 -2.84 11.54 1.35
C PHE A 247 -3.26 12.01 2.76
N ASN A 248 -3.66 11.11 3.67
CA ASN A 248 -3.93 11.44 5.06
C ASN A 248 -2.66 11.62 5.91
N ALA A 249 -1.46 11.32 5.37
CA ALA A 249 -0.21 11.57 6.07
C ALA A 249 0.01 13.08 6.37
N ARG A 250 -0.65 13.97 5.63
CA ARG A 250 -0.70 15.43 5.88
C ARG A 250 -1.27 15.81 7.25
N PHE A 251 -2.06 14.93 7.88
CA PHE A 251 -2.64 15.15 9.21
C PHE A 251 -1.71 14.76 10.35
N LEU A 252 -0.55 14.17 10.04
CA LEU A 252 0.38 13.67 11.05
C LEU A 252 1.04 14.79 11.84
N ASP A 253 0.97 14.64 13.15
CA ASP A 253 1.78 15.34 14.13
C ASP A 253 2.84 14.36 14.63
N LEU A 254 4.00 14.36 13.97
CA LEU A 254 5.06 13.38 14.22
C LEU A 254 5.60 13.40 15.65
N PRO A 255 5.77 14.57 16.32
CA PRO A 255 6.06 14.62 17.74
C PRO A 255 5.02 13.91 18.61
N MET A 256 3.73 14.19 18.41
CA MET A 256 2.64 13.52 19.14
C MET A 256 2.64 11.99 18.94
N LEU A 257 2.85 11.55 17.71
CA LEU A 257 2.94 10.11 17.39
C LEU A 257 4.13 9.45 18.11
N LYS A 258 5.30 10.09 18.08
CA LYS A 258 6.51 9.59 18.76
C LYS A 258 6.33 9.51 20.26
N ASP A 259 5.67 10.48 20.87
CA ASP A 259 5.35 10.46 22.30
C ASP A 259 4.47 9.26 22.67
N TYR A 260 3.43 8.98 21.88
CA TYR A 260 2.57 7.80 22.13
C TYR A 260 3.34 6.49 21.92
N LEU A 261 4.17 6.40 20.87
CA LEU A 261 5.00 5.22 20.64
C LEU A 261 5.96 4.97 21.82
N GLN A 262 6.61 6.01 22.34
CA GLN A 262 7.49 5.90 23.51
C GLN A 262 6.75 5.48 24.79
N GLN A 263 5.46 5.82 24.91
CA GLN A 263 4.62 5.37 26.02
C GLN A 263 4.25 3.87 25.86
N MET A 264 4.08 3.38 24.66
CA MET A 264 3.61 2.01 24.35
C MET A 264 4.76 1.01 24.22
N VAL A 265 5.90 1.40 23.63
CA VAL A 265 7.09 0.54 23.47
C VAL A 265 8.10 0.87 24.55
N LYS A 266 8.25 -0.02 25.56
CA LYS A 266 9.10 0.21 26.75
C LYS A 266 10.28 -0.75 26.85
N MET A 267 10.23 -1.88 26.12
CA MET A 267 11.30 -2.88 26.19
C MET A 267 12.54 -2.39 25.46
N SER A 268 13.66 -2.29 26.17
CA SER A 268 14.92 -1.75 25.63
C SER A 268 15.35 -2.36 24.28
N PRO A 269 15.27 -3.70 24.03
CA PRO A 269 15.64 -4.26 22.75
C PRO A 269 14.75 -3.81 21.58
N LEU A 270 13.55 -3.29 21.85
CA LEU A 270 12.60 -2.86 20.84
C LEU A 270 12.68 -1.35 20.52
N LEU A 271 13.52 -0.59 21.22
CA LEU A 271 13.58 0.88 21.08
C LEU A 271 14.35 1.36 19.83
N SER A 272 14.97 0.45 19.08
CA SER A 272 15.71 0.79 17.85
C SER A 272 14.83 0.95 16.61
N TYR A 273 13.52 1.19 16.78
CA TYR A 273 12.63 1.55 15.68
C TYR A 273 12.79 3.03 15.26
N SER A 274 12.43 3.30 14.03
CA SER A 274 12.33 4.68 13.53
C SER A 274 11.04 4.89 12.74
N VAL A 275 10.55 6.13 12.70
CA VAL A 275 9.33 6.52 11.98
C VAL A 275 9.63 7.70 11.09
N GLU A 276 9.24 7.60 9.82
CA GLU A 276 9.46 8.62 8.80
C GLU A 276 8.22 8.78 7.91
N ILE A 277 7.90 10.02 7.54
CA ILE A 277 6.85 10.32 6.56
C ILE A 277 7.51 10.36 5.20
N VAL A 278 6.90 9.69 4.22
CA VAL A 278 7.36 9.65 2.83
C VAL A 278 6.24 9.99 1.88
N GLU A 279 6.61 10.56 0.75
CA GLU A 279 5.68 10.84 -0.33
C GLU A 279 5.23 9.54 -0.99
N ASP A 280 3.96 9.49 -1.40
CA ASP A 280 3.41 8.39 -2.17
C ASP A 280 3.74 8.58 -3.66
N LYS A 281 4.71 7.80 -4.14
CA LYS A 281 5.20 7.85 -5.51
C LYS A 281 4.94 6.53 -6.22
N PRO A 282 4.29 6.54 -7.39
CA PRO A 282 4.08 5.31 -8.17
C PRO A 282 5.39 4.60 -8.51
N GLU A 283 6.47 5.35 -8.73
CA GLU A 283 7.80 4.84 -9.02
C GLU A 283 8.31 3.88 -7.92
N VAL A 284 8.10 4.24 -6.66
CA VAL A 284 8.50 3.42 -5.50
C VAL A 284 7.76 2.09 -5.51
N ARG A 285 6.45 2.11 -5.78
CA ARG A 285 5.62 0.89 -5.85
C ARG A 285 6.02 0.02 -7.04
N VAL A 286 6.31 0.63 -8.19
CA VAL A 286 6.78 -0.05 -9.41
C VAL A 286 8.12 -0.76 -9.14
N ILE A 287 9.09 -0.08 -8.52
CA ILE A 287 10.37 -0.68 -8.12
C ILE A 287 10.11 -1.85 -7.15
N GLY A 288 9.25 -1.65 -6.16
CA GLY A 288 8.98 -2.67 -5.17
C GLY A 288 8.28 -3.90 -5.72
N ALA A 289 7.31 -3.75 -6.61
CA ALA A 289 6.68 -4.86 -7.31
C ALA A 289 7.72 -5.68 -8.10
N SER A 290 8.63 -4.99 -8.78
CA SER A 290 9.76 -5.60 -9.48
C SER A 290 10.69 -6.39 -8.55
N VAL A 291 11.10 -5.80 -7.41
CA VAL A 291 11.94 -6.47 -6.40
C VAL A 291 11.32 -7.76 -5.88
N VAL A 292 10.03 -7.73 -5.57
CA VAL A 292 9.31 -8.92 -5.07
C VAL A 292 9.24 -10.00 -6.16
N ALA A 293 8.95 -9.63 -7.41
CA ALA A 293 8.89 -10.57 -8.52
C ALA A 293 10.25 -11.21 -8.83
N GLU A 294 11.33 -10.42 -8.80
CA GLU A 294 12.69 -10.93 -8.98
C GLU A 294 13.04 -11.95 -7.90
N GLN A 295 12.73 -11.64 -6.63
CA GLN A 295 12.96 -12.55 -5.51
C GLN A 295 12.08 -13.81 -5.58
N ALA A 296 10.87 -13.73 -6.11
CA ALA A 296 9.99 -14.87 -6.32
C ALA A 296 10.51 -15.80 -7.43
N ALA A 297 11.01 -15.23 -8.53
CA ALA A 297 11.56 -15.97 -9.66
C ALA A 297 12.91 -16.65 -9.35
N ALA A 298 13.63 -16.18 -8.33
CA ALA A 298 14.92 -16.75 -7.90
C ALA A 298 14.79 -17.96 -6.96
N LYS A 299 13.57 -18.29 -6.49
CA LYS A 299 13.27 -19.43 -5.61
C LYS A 299 12.89 -20.67 -6.40
#